data_f7d1c5b5b8fba17a2d7f09066fb6221d
#
_entry.id   f7d1c5b5b8fba17a2d7f09066fb6221d
#
_cell.length_a   1.000
_cell.length_b   1.000
_cell.length_c   1.000
_cell.angle_alpha   90.00
_cell.angle_beta   90.00
_cell.angle_gamma   90.00
#
_symmetry.space_group_name_H-M   'P 1'
#
loop_
_entity.id
_entity.type
_entity.pdbx_description
1 polymer ?
#
loop_
_entity_poly.entity_id
_entity_poly.type
_entity_poly.pdbx_seq_one_letter_code
_entity_poly.pdbx_strand_id
1 'polypeptide(L)'
;FSKEANNFSNQDEAYYDWQVTEDRELASGIVYKHYSFINFNQNIYAIEIDMNNPKVTFETVMADEICPNPNGNNNSNNGKVLRETLSETCTRRRDEGRNIIVGINTGFFNSHDGFPRGMHIEEGEPVFINNPYVRSILTNHVWGFTFFDNRTVSFEKRDFTGKLKVGTKEYEYYSVNDTIVRLSGKPSYDANLYTFRYVKEPHPGLTNPIGTKALFIIGKNNQPLKVNSGDFEATITKIIDGRGTTVEAPYVTDKNEWVLQVTGDKADELVQNLKTGDKVQISAELKIGSSTNPIKVHNSSMYRYVYNGVYSAPPKKEDAETINPTTNLGMTQDKSKIVIFCVDGRTDSDRGLDFYEAYRVCKKLGLYDVIRFDGGGSTVMWTYENGIGKVINHVSDTKGERSCMNYLHVRVLE
;
A
#
# COMPACT_ATOMS: atom_id res chain seq x y z
N PHE A 1 10.94 23.31 18.79
CA PHE A 1 10.94 23.99 17.49
C PHE A 1 9.70 24.87 17.44
N SER A 2 9.87 26.18 17.40
CA SER A 2 8.79 27.17 17.35
C SER A 2 7.99 27.00 16.06
N LYS A 3 6.68 26.86 16.20
CA LYS A 3 5.72 26.98 15.10
C LYS A 3 5.65 28.45 14.67
N GLU A 4 6.58 28.91 13.87
CA GLU A 4 6.31 30.05 13.01
C GLU A 4 5.50 29.52 11.83
N ALA A 5 4.28 29.98 11.71
CA ALA A 5 3.45 29.79 10.51
C ALA A 5 4.14 30.55 9.38
N ASN A 6 5.06 29.90 8.71
CA ASN A 6 5.79 30.47 7.60
C ASN A 6 4.83 30.54 6.40
N ASN A 7 4.54 31.77 5.98
CA ASN A 7 3.73 32.11 4.81
C ASN A 7 4.53 31.79 3.51
N PHE A 8 4.98 30.53 3.32
CA PHE A 8 5.71 30.12 2.11
C PHE A 8 4.86 30.24 0.84
N SER A 9 3.53 30.26 0.97
CA SER A 9 2.63 30.50 -0.17
C SER A 9 2.82 31.85 -0.87
N ASN A 10 3.47 32.82 -0.23
CA ASN A 10 3.70 34.16 -0.75
C ASN A 10 5.08 34.35 -1.40
N GLN A 11 5.95 33.35 -1.41
CA GLN A 11 7.22 33.42 -2.11
C GLN A 11 7.01 33.39 -3.63
N ASP A 12 7.80 34.14 -4.38
CA ASP A 12 7.76 34.10 -5.83
C ASP A 12 8.34 32.77 -6.39
N GLU A 13 8.10 32.50 -7.67
CA GLU A 13 8.57 31.25 -8.29
C GLU A 13 10.11 31.14 -8.29
N ALA A 14 10.84 32.27 -8.37
CA ALA A 14 12.30 32.30 -8.38
C ALA A 14 12.90 31.81 -7.05
N TYR A 15 12.17 31.96 -5.94
CA TYR A 15 12.61 31.42 -4.65
C TYR A 15 12.82 29.89 -4.71
N TYR A 16 12.02 29.20 -5.54
CA TYR A 16 12.06 27.75 -5.72
C TYR A 16 12.96 27.31 -6.89
N ASP A 17 13.86 28.17 -7.37
CA ASP A 17 14.82 27.76 -8.36
C ASP A 17 15.79 26.73 -7.81
N TRP A 18 16.09 25.75 -8.65
CA TRP A 18 17.00 24.67 -8.34
C TRP A 18 18.03 24.46 -9.45
N GLN A 19 19.08 23.76 -9.10
CA GLN A 19 20.06 23.22 -10.05
C GLN A 19 20.01 21.70 -10.07
N VAL A 20 20.24 21.13 -11.23
CA VAL A 20 20.44 19.69 -11.39
C VAL A 20 21.89 19.39 -11.02
N THR A 21 22.09 18.60 -9.97
CA THR A 21 23.43 18.23 -9.51
C THR A 21 23.86 16.85 -9.99
N GLU A 22 22.90 15.98 -10.26
CA GLU A 22 23.11 14.67 -10.87
C GLU A 22 22.00 14.40 -11.89
N ASP A 23 22.38 13.81 -13.04
CA ASP A 23 21.48 13.36 -14.11
C ASP A 23 22.14 12.16 -14.79
N ARG A 24 21.58 10.96 -14.62
CA ARG A 24 22.13 9.75 -15.21
C ARG A 24 21.10 8.64 -15.37
N GLU A 25 21.28 7.84 -16.40
CA GLU A 25 20.47 6.64 -16.62
C GLU A 25 20.95 5.51 -15.70
N LEU A 26 20.01 4.92 -14.94
CA LEU A 26 20.25 3.74 -14.08
C LEU A 26 20.06 2.44 -14.86
N ALA A 27 19.07 2.42 -15.74
CA ALA A 27 18.75 1.35 -16.66
C ALA A 27 17.91 1.94 -17.80
N SER A 28 17.76 1.20 -18.91
CA SER A 28 16.98 1.67 -20.06
C SER A 28 15.58 2.13 -19.65
N GLY A 29 15.30 3.41 -19.86
CA GLY A 29 14.02 4.05 -19.51
C GLY A 29 13.86 4.40 -18.02
N ILE A 30 14.92 4.35 -17.23
CA ILE A 30 14.92 4.73 -15.81
C ILE A 30 16.07 5.70 -15.56
N VAL A 31 15.75 6.97 -15.31
CA VAL A 31 16.72 8.07 -15.16
C VAL A 31 16.63 8.63 -13.74
N TYR A 32 17.78 8.72 -13.08
CA TYR A 32 17.92 9.38 -11.78
C TYR A 32 18.34 10.83 -11.96
N LYS A 33 17.70 11.72 -11.19
CA LYS A 33 18.08 13.13 -11.10
C LYS A 33 18.10 13.59 -9.65
N HIS A 34 19.10 14.38 -9.32
CA HIS A 34 19.19 15.06 -8.05
C HIS A 34 19.10 16.57 -8.27
N TYR A 35 18.19 17.22 -7.54
CA TYR A 35 17.99 18.65 -7.57
C TYR A 35 18.35 19.26 -6.22
N SER A 36 19.06 20.38 -6.23
CA SER A 36 19.35 21.16 -5.05
C SER A 36 18.81 22.58 -5.23
N PHE A 37 18.03 23.06 -4.26
CA PHE A 37 17.50 24.41 -4.32
C PHE A 37 18.61 25.42 -4.12
N ILE A 38 18.51 26.58 -4.80
CA ILE A 38 19.56 27.60 -4.80
C ILE A 38 19.39 28.53 -3.60
N ASN A 39 18.14 28.84 -3.24
CA ASN A 39 17.82 29.89 -2.28
C ASN A 39 17.61 29.40 -0.84
N PHE A 40 17.53 28.08 -0.64
CA PHE A 40 17.43 27.48 0.69
C PHE A 40 17.91 26.03 0.67
N ASN A 41 18.25 25.50 1.85
CA ASN A 41 18.75 24.15 1.99
C ASN A 41 17.64 23.13 1.76
N GLN A 42 17.62 22.51 0.58
CA GLN A 42 16.66 21.47 0.22
C GLN A 42 17.15 20.65 -0.97
N ASN A 43 17.03 19.34 -0.84
CA ASN A 43 17.33 18.37 -1.88
C ASN A 43 16.08 17.60 -2.30
N ILE A 44 15.99 17.26 -3.58
CA ILE A 44 14.97 16.41 -4.18
C ILE A 44 15.69 15.30 -4.96
N TYR A 45 15.33 14.07 -4.69
CA TYR A 45 15.80 12.89 -5.39
C TYR A 45 14.66 12.37 -6.26
N ALA A 46 14.86 12.31 -7.56
CA ALA A 46 13.81 11.97 -8.51
C ALA A 46 14.23 10.82 -9.43
N ILE A 47 13.28 9.96 -9.75
CA ILE A 47 13.39 8.91 -10.75
C ILE A 47 12.35 9.14 -11.82
N GLU A 48 12.79 9.38 -13.05
CA GLU A 48 11.92 9.43 -14.22
C GLU A 48 11.85 8.03 -14.85
N ILE A 49 10.64 7.57 -15.12
CA ILE A 49 10.36 6.22 -15.66
C ILE A 49 9.62 6.37 -16.98
N ASP A 50 10.20 5.87 -18.06
CA ASP A 50 9.59 5.85 -19.39
C ASP A 50 8.52 4.74 -19.46
N MET A 51 7.25 5.12 -19.50
CA MET A 51 6.13 4.20 -19.59
C MET A 51 5.94 3.57 -20.99
N ASN A 52 6.60 4.12 -22.03
CA ASN A 52 6.63 3.53 -23.36
C ASN A 52 7.64 2.37 -23.46
N ASN A 53 8.55 2.23 -22.51
CA ASN A 53 9.44 1.08 -22.47
C ASN A 53 8.70 -0.16 -21.91
N PRO A 54 8.39 -1.17 -22.74
CA PRO A 54 7.61 -2.33 -22.31
C PRO A 54 8.33 -3.21 -21.29
N LYS A 55 9.64 -3.07 -21.17
CA LYS A 55 10.45 -3.83 -20.20
C LYS A 55 10.38 -3.27 -18.79
N VAL A 56 10.00 -2.00 -18.61
CA VAL A 56 9.85 -1.42 -17.28
C VAL A 56 8.52 -1.85 -16.67
N THR A 57 8.55 -2.33 -15.43
CA THR A 57 7.37 -2.76 -14.69
C THR A 57 7.50 -2.41 -13.21
N PHE A 58 6.38 -2.52 -12.50
CA PHE A 58 6.29 -2.28 -11.07
C PHE A 58 5.96 -3.56 -10.33
N GLU A 59 6.45 -3.66 -9.11
CA GLU A 59 5.99 -4.64 -8.13
C GLU A 59 5.84 -3.98 -6.76
N THR A 60 4.93 -4.49 -5.95
CA THR A 60 4.81 -4.12 -4.55
C THR A 60 5.31 -5.26 -3.69
N VAL A 61 5.78 -4.94 -2.50
CA VAL A 61 6.26 -5.93 -1.54
C VAL A 61 5.73 -5.60 -0.16
N MET A 62 5.11 -6.58 0.47
CA MET A 62 4.81 -6.53 1.89
C MET A 62 6.04 -6.98 2.68
N ALA A 63 6.41 -6.23 3.71
CA ALA A 63 7.52 -6.60 4.58
C ALA A 63 7.31 -8.00 5.17
N ASP A 64 8.33 -8.85 5.13
CA ASP A 64 8.30 -10.25 5.56
C ASP A 64 7.23 -11.12 4.87
N GLU A 65 6.66 -10.64 3.76
CA GLU A 65 5.61 -11.31 2.97
C GLU A 65 4.29 -11.56 3.72
N ILE A 66 4.09 -10.95 4.88
CA ILE A 66 2.93 -11.20 5.74
C ILE A 66 2.23 -9.91 6.18
N CYS A 67 0.97 -10.06 6.57
CA CYS A 67 0.12 -9.00 7.08
C CYS A 67 -0.87 -9.55 8.14
N PRO A 68 -1.01 -8.91 9.30
CA PRO A 68 -0.20 -7.82 9.82
C PRO A 68 1.15 -8.30 10.35
N ASN A 69 2.01 -7.37 10.72
CA ASN A 69 3.22 -7.73 11.47
C ASN A 69 2.86 -7.98 12.95
N PRO A 70 3.03 -9.20 13.48
CA PRO A 70 2.68 -9.54 14.86
C PRO A 70 3.52 -8.80 15.90
N ASN A 71 4.67 -8.25 15.54
CA ASN A 71 5.56 -7.49 16.41
C ASN A 71 5.50 -5.99 16.14
N GLY A 72 4.37 -5.49 15.70
CA GLY A 72 4.10 -4.18 15.13
C GLY A 72 4.55 -2.93 15.86
N ASN A 73 5.38 -3.01 16.87
CA ASN A 73 5.89 -1.86 17.57
C ASN A 73 7.27 -1.45 17.01
N ASN A 74 7.34 -0.31 16.34
CA ASN A 74 8.60 0.29 15.86
C ASN A 74 9.62 0.54 16.97
N ASN A 75 9.17 0.61 18.21
CA ASN A 75 9.98 0.90 19.39
C ASN A 75 10.29 -0.36 20.21
N SER A 76 9.93 -1.56 19.73
CA SER A 76 10.22 -2.75 20.50
C SER A 76 11.73 -3.02 20.51
N ASN A 77 12.35 -2.75 21.62
CA ASN A 77 13.71 -3.16 21.94
C ASN A 77 13.88 -4.70 22.02
N ASN A 78 12.88 -5.47 21.65
CA ASN A 78 12.81 -6.92 21.86
C ASN A 78 13.22 -7.74 20.62
N GLY A 79 14.00 -7.20 19.72
CA GLY A 79 14.91 -7.98 18.90
C GLY A 79 14.35 -8.83 17.76
N LYS A 80 13.04 -8.94 17.57
CA LYS A 80 12.44 -9.58 16.39
C LYS A 80 11.37 -8.66 15.80
N VAL A 81 11.82 -7.67 15.11
CA VAL A 81 10.94 -6.87 14.25
C VAL A 81 10.74 -7.69 12.97
N LEU A 82 9.55 -8.27 12.80
CA LEU A 82 9.14 -8.86 11.53
C LEU A 82 8.82 -7.74 10.53
N ARG A 83 9.79 -6.89 10.26
CA ARG A 83 9.71 -5.83 9.26
C ARG A 83 11.03 -5.72 8.57
N GLU A 84 10.98 -5.61 7.29
CA GLU A 84 12.14 -5.36 6.45
C GLU A 84 12.29 -3.86 6.21
N THR A 85 13.51 -3.40 6.07
CA THR A 85 13.83 -2.12 5.46
C THR A 85 13.65 -2.20 3.93
N LEU A 86 13.61 -1.06 3.26
CA LEU A 86 13.57 -1.04 1.79
C LEU A 86 14.79 -1.74 1.20
N SER A 87 15.99 -1.49 1.75
CA SER A 87 17.23 -2.14 1.31
C SER A 87 17.14 -3.66 1.39
N GLU A 88 16.57 -4.18 2.48
CA GLU A 88 16.38 -5.62 2.67
C GLU A 88 15.40 -6.21 1.64
N THR A 89 14.25 -5.54 1.40
CA THR A 89 13.28 -6.03 0.40
C THR A 89 13.85 -6.00 -1.02
N CYS A 90 14.54 -4.92 -1.39
CA CYS A 90 15.17 -4.80 -2.71
C CYS A 90 16.24 -5.88 -2.90
N THR A 91 17.10 -6.12 -1.89
CA THR A 91 18.15 -7.14 -1.93
C THR A 91 17.52 -8.53 -2.04
N ARG A 92 16.56 -8.85 -1.20
CA ARG A 92 15.86 -10.14 -1.23
C ARG A 92 15.23 -10.42 -2.59
N ARG A 93 14.52 -9.44 -3.18
CA ARG A 93 13.90 -9.60 -4.50
C ARG A 93 14.95 -9.77 -5.62
N ARG A 94 16.08 -9.10 -5.50
CA ARG A 94 17.19 -9.32 -6.44
C ARG A 94 17.80 -10.71 -6.30
N ASP A 95 17.97 -11.20 -5.08
CA ASP A 95 18.46 -12.57 -4.81
C ASP A 95 17.50 -13.64 -5.34
N GLU A 96 16.20 -13.33 -5.43
CA GLU A 96 15.17 -14.14 -6.11
C GLU A 96 15.22 -14.05 -7.65
N GLY A 97 16.19 -13.34 -8.22
CA GLY A 97 16.36 -13.17 -9.67
C GLY A 97 15.55 -12.02 -10.29
N ARG A 98 14.95 -11.15 -9.48
CA ARG A 98 14.21 -9.98 -10.00
C ARG A 98 15.15 -8.81 -10.18
N ASN A 99 15.15 -8.22 -11.37
CA ASN A 99 16.03 -7.09 -11.70
C ASN A 99 15.45 -5.76 -11.17
N ILE A 100 15.50 -5.57 -9.84
CA ILE A 100 15.05 -4.34 -9.17
C ILE A 100 16.10 -3.24 -9.39
N ILE A 101 15.65 -2.10 -9.89
CA ILE A 101 16.49 -0.91 -10.15
C ILE A 101 16.21 0.20 -9.13
N VAL A 102 14.96 0.38 -8.73
CA VAL A 102 14.53 1.42 -7.78
C VAL A 102 13.57 0.84 -6.78
N GLY A 103 13.62 1.33 -5.56
CA GLY A 103 12.62 1.06 -4.52
C GLY A 103 12.27 2.32 -3.73
N ILE A 104 11.05 2.39 -3.23
CA ILE A 104 10.56 3.44 -2.33
C ILE A 104 9.61 2.86 -1.27
N ASN A 105 9.49 3.57 -0.13
CA ASN A 105 8.40 3.31 0.81
C ASN A 105 7.05 3.75 0.20
N THR A 106 5.96 3.12 0.64
CA THR A 106 4.63 3.46 0.13
C THR A 106 3.61 3.76 1.24
N GLY A 107 2.70 2.85 1.50
CA GLY A 107 1.53 3.09 2.33
C GLY A 107 1.85 3.41 3.79
N PHE A 108 0.93 4.13 4.39
CA PHE A 108 0.91 4.36 5.83
C PHE A 108 0.62 3.06 6.58
N PHE A 109 1.10 2.96 7.79
CA PHE A 109 0.84 1.82 8.67
C PHE A 109 0.70 2.28 10.12
N ASN A 110 0.08 1.43 10.93
CA ASN A 110 -0.03 1.70 12.35
C ASN A 110 1.21 1.15 13.07
N SER A 111 1.94 2.03 13.75
CA SER A 111 3.15 1.66 14.48
C SER A 111 2.90 0.74 15.67
N HIS A 112 1.68 0.73 16.22
CA HIS A 112 1.35 -0.09 17.39
C HIS A 112 1.04 -1.54 17.05
N ASP A 113 0.27 -1.76 15.98
CA ASP A 113 -0.25 -3.09 15.64
C ASP A 113 0.28 -3.63 14.30
N GLY A 114 1.11 -2.85 13.60
CA GLY A 114 1.73 -3.26 12.34
C GLY A 114 0.78 -3.41 11.16
N PHE A 115 -0.49 -2.99 11.30
CA PHE A 115 -1.42 -3.04 10.19
C PHE A 115 -1.12 -1.95 9.16
N PRO A 116 -1.06 -2.30 7.88
CA PRO A 116 -1.06 -1.31 6.82
C PRO A 116 -2.39 -0.56 6.81
N ARG A 117 -2.37 0.66 6.31
CA ARG A 117 -3.56 1.46 6.08
C ARG A 117 -3.86 1.49 4.60
N GLY A 118 -5.10 1.15 4.26
CA GLY A 118 -5.53 1.12 2.87
C GLY A 118 -5.50 -0.27 2.25
N MET A 119 -4.92 -0.40 1.07
CA MET A 119 -4.86 -1.66 0.32
C MET A 119 -3.47 -1.91 -0.22
N HIS A 120 -3.16 -3.20 -0.38
CA HIS A 120 -1.95 -3.68 -1.02
C HIS A 120 -2.27 -4.88 -1.92
N ILE A 121 -2.05 -4.71 -3.22
CA ILE A 121 -2.23 -5.76 -4.23
C ILE A 121 -0.88 -6.06 -4.85
N GLU A 122 -0.48 -7.33 -4.85
CA GLU A 122 0.81 -7.82 -5.29
C GLU A 122 0.63 -8.86 -6.40
N GLU A 123 1.05 -8.56 -7.62
CA GLU A 123 0.85 -9.42 -8.80
C GLU A 123 -0.62 -9.90 -8.97
N GLY A 124 -1.56 -9.02 -8.68
CA GLY A 124 -3.00 -9.32 -8.67
C GLY A 124 -3.52 -9.97 -7.40
N GLU A 125 -2.66 -10.46 -6.51
CA GLU A 125 -3.05 -11.04 -5.23
C GLU A 125 -3.53 -9.94 -4.26
N PRO A 126 -4.73 -10.07 -3.66
CA PRO A 126 -5.17 -9.16 -2.60
C PRO A 126 -4.46 -9.52 -1.28
N VAL A 127 -3.29 -8.92 -1.04
CA VAL A 127 -2.49 -9.20 0.17
C VAL A 127 -3.11 -8.56 1.39
N PHE A 128 -3.58 -7.32 1.26
CA PHE A 128 -4.27 -6.62 2.32
C PHE A 128 -5.35 -5.70 1.74
N ILE A 129 -6.54 -5.80 2.28
CA ILE A 129 -7.67 -4.90 1.98
C ILE A 129 -8.33 -4.57 3.30
N ASN A 130 -8.27 -3.31 3.73
CA ASN A 130 -8.85 -2.90 4.99
C ASN A 130 -10.38 -2.98 4.98
N ASN A 131 -10.95 -3.35 6.10
CA ASN A 131 -12.39 -3.33 6.31
C ASN A 131 -12.86 -1.87 6.50
N PRO A 132 -13.71 -1.35 5.60
CA PRO A 132 -14.13 0.05 5.66
C PRO A 132 -15.00 0.37 6.89
N TYR A 133 -15.56 -0.65 7.56
CA TYR A 133 -16.43 -0.49 8.72
C TYR A 133 -15.71 -0.56 10.07
N VAL A 134 -14.44 -0.95 10.08
CA VAL A 134 -13.70 -1.25 11.31
C VAL A 134 -12.95 -0.05 11.86
N ARG A 135 -12.44 0.82 11.01
CA ARG A 135 -11.56 1.91 11.44
C ARG A 135 -11.92 3.21 10.72
N SER A 136 -12.56 4.13 11.44
CA SER A 136 -12.91 5.46 10.91
C SER A 136 -11.69 6.26 10.40
N ILE A 137 -10.49 5.98 10.92
CA ILE A 137 -9.23 6.59 10.48
C ILE A 137 -8.81 6.15 9.08
N LEU A 138 -9.31 4.98 8.62
CA LEU A 138 -8.90 4.38 7.34
C LEU A 138 -9.75 4.84 6.15
N THR A 139 -10.83 5.54 6.38
CA THR A 139 -11.70 6.07 5.31
C THR A 139 -11.00 7.07 4.41
N ASN A 140 -9.83 7.60 4.83
CA ASN A 140 -9.06 8.58 4.09
C ASN A 140 -7.99 7.98 3.16
N HIS A 141 -7.65 6.67 3.30
CA HIS A 141 -6.67 5.99 2.45
C HIS A 141 -7.33 5.40 1.20
N VAL A 142 -8.11 6.20 0.51
CA VAL A 142 -8.94 5.79 -0.63
C VAL A 142 -8.26 5.96 -1.98
N TRP A 143 -7.23 6.79 -2.05
CA TRP A 143 -6.42 7.02 -3.25
C TRP A 143 -5.30 6.00 -3.32
N GLY A 144 -4.63 5.90 -4.44
CA GLY A 144 -3.45 5.05 -4.55
C GLY A 144 -2.83 5.08 -5.93
N PHE A 145 -1.67 4.45 -6.02
CA PHE A 145 -1.04 4.10 -7.27
C PHE A 145 -1.54 2.72 -7.70
N THR A 146 -2.16 2.64 -8.86
CA THR A 146 -2.61 1.39 -9.47
C THR A 146 -1.93 1.21 -10.82
N PHE A 147 -1.25 0.09 -11.00
CA PHE A 147 -0.70 -0.35 -12.27
C PHE A 147 -1.45 -1.59 -12.72
N PHE A 148 -2.11 -1.49 -13.86
CA PHE A 148 -2.93 -2.56 -14.44
C PHE A 148 -2.09 -3.51 -15.31
N ASP A 149 -2.60 -4.72 -15.55
CA ASP A 149 -1.94 -5.70 -16.42
C ASP A 149 -1.77 -5.19 -17.87
N ASN A 150 -2.69 -4.33 -18.32
CA ASN A 150 -2.58 -3.66 -19.64
C ASN A 150 -1.60 -2.48 -19.66
N ARG A 151 -0.80 -2.29 -18.62
CA ARG A 151 0.23 -1.26 -18.42
C ARG A 151 -0.31 0.17 -18.25
N THR A 152 -1.61 0.37 -18.12
CA THR A 152 -2.16 1.68 -17.75
C THR A 152 -2.00 1.95 -16.26
N VAL A 153 -2.04 3.22 -15.89
CA VAL A 153 -1.87 3.70 -14.50
C VAL A 153 -3.08 4.54 -14.10
N SER A 154 -3.46 4.44 -12.85
CA SER A 154 -4.50 5.26 -12.24
C SER A 154 -4.13 5.71 -10.85
N PHE A 155 -4.58 6.92 -10.49
CA PHE A 155 -4.48 7.51 -9.14
C PHE A 155 -5.87 7.72 -8.53
N GLU A 156 -6.88 7.04 -9.06
CA GLU A 156 -8.27 7.19 -8.68
C GLU A 156 -8.62 6.48 -7.38
N LYS A 157 -9.81 6.83 -6.87
CA LYS A 157 -10.39 6.16 -5.70
C LYS A 157 -10.68 4.70 -5.99
N ARG A 158 -10.51 3.91 -4.94
CA ARG A 158 -10.78 2.50 -4.90
C ARG A 158 -12.11 2.17 -4.24
N ASP A 159 -12.76 1.11 -4.71
CA ASP A 159 -13.93 0.50 -4.08
C ASP A 159 -13.83 -1.02 -4.21
N PHE A 160 -13.91 -1.74 -3.09
CA PHE A 160 -13.71 -3.18 -3.03
C PHE A 160 -15.01 -3.92 -2.73
N THR A 161 -15.25 -5.00 -3.46
CA THR A 161 -16.34 -5.94 -3.21
C THR A 161 -15.84 -7.37 -3.38
N GLY A 162 -15.75 -8.09 -2.27
CA GLY A 162 -15.54 -9.54 -2.30
C GLY A 162 -16.89 -10.28 -2.33
N LYS A 163 -16.95 -11.41 -3.02
CA LYS A 163 -18.17 -12.22 -3.09
C LYS A 163 -17.90 -13.70 -2.95
N LEU A 164 -18.74 -14.38 -2.18
CA LEU A 164 -18.88 -15.84 -2.17
C LEU A 164 -20.25 -16.18 -2.77
N LYS A 165 -20.27 -17.00 -3.83
CA LYS A 165 -21.47 -17.47 -4.49
C LYS A 165 -21.73 -18.94 -4.11
N VAL A 166 -22.91 -19.18 -3.54
CA VAL A 166 -23.38 -20.53 -3.14
C VAL A 166 -24.68 -20.79 -3.87
N GLY A 167 -24.61 -21.60 -4.94
CA GLY A 167 -25.75 -21.76 -5.83
C GLY A 167 -26.13 -20.43 -6.50
N THR A 168 -27.38 -19.98 -6.25
CA THR A 168 -27.89 -18.70 -6.77
C THR A 168 -27.74 -17.54 -5.79
N LYS A 169 -27.23 -17.76 -4.59
CA LYS A 169 -27.06 -16.75 -3.55
C LYS A 169 -25.66 -16.17 -3.56
N GLU A 170 -25.57 -14.88 -3.32
CA GLU A 170 -24.32 -14.15 -3.17
C GLU A 170 -24.18 -13.59 -1.74
N TYR A 171 -22.98 -13.72 -1.19
CA TYR A 171 -22.57 -13.21 0.12
C TYR A 171 -21.35 -12.32 -0.06
N GLU A 172 -21.45 -11.07 0.34
CA GLU A 172 -20.33 -10.14 0.26
C GLU A 172 -19.37 -10.31 1.44
N TYR A 173 -18.08 -10.09 1.18
CA TYR A 173 -17.06 -9.91 2.22
C TYR A 173 -16.32 -8.59 1.98
N TYR A 174 -15.81 -7.96 3.05
CA TYR A 174 -15.45 -6.56 3.05
C TYR A 174 -13.96 -6.31 3.17
N SER A 175 -13.18 -7.31 3.52
CA SER A 175 -11.75 -7.16 3.74
C SER A 175 -10.97 -8.43 3.41
N VAL A 176 -9.65 -8.27 3.24
CA VAL A 176 -8.69 -9.36 3.14
C VAL A 176 -7.57 -9.11 4.14
N ASN A 177 -7.33 -10.09 5.00
CA ASN A 177 -6.26 -10.08 6.00
C ASN A 177 -6.29 -8.89 6.97
N ASP A 178 -7.47 -8.28 7.17
CA ASP A 178 -7.70 -7.26 8.19
C ASP A 178 -8.39 -7.85 9.43
N THR A 179 -8.34 -7.14 10.53
CA THR A 179 -9.01 -7.56 11.76
C THR A 179 -10.48 -7.19 11.75
N ILE A 180 -11.29 -8.03 12.39
CA ILE A 180 -12.66 -7.67 12.74
C ILE A 180 -12.65 -6.94 14.07
N VAL A 181 -13.01 -5.67 14.07
CA VAL A 181 -13.50 -4.97 15.27
C VAL A 181 -14.89 -4.47 14.94
N ARG A 182 -15.90 -5.09 15.54
CA ARG A 182 -17.28 -4.73 15.31
C ARG A 182 -17.53 -3.30 15.80
N LEU A 183 -17.75 -2.39 14.86
CA LEU A 183 -18.35 -1.10 15.18
C LEU A 183 -19.85 -1.28 15.28
N SER A 184 -20.44 -0.88 16.40
CA SER A 184 -21.87 -0.86 16.59
C SER A 184 -22.56 -0.05 15.47
N GLY A 185 -23.46 -0.69 14.73
CA GLY A 185 -24.40 0.00 13.85
C GLY A 185 -24.30 -0.22 12.36
N LYS A 186 -23.43 -1.10 11.83
CA LYS A 186 -23.39 -1.45 10.38
C LYS A 186 -22.56 -2.71 10.15
N PRO A 187 -22.78 -3.41 9.05
CA PRO A 187 -24.03 -3.96 8.55
C PRO A 187 -24.60 -5.02 9.52
N SER A 188 -25.74 -5.64 9.22
CA SER A 188 -26.32 -6.72 10.05
C SER A 188 -25.41 -7.93 10.18
N TYR A 189 -24.37 -8.02 9.35
CA TYR A 189 -23.32 -9.04 9.40
C TYR A 189 -21.96 -8.41 9.06
N ASP A 190 -20.89 -9.08 9.43
CA ASP A 190 -19.52 -8.80 9.01
C ASP A 190 -18.89 -10.05 8.41
N ALA A 191 -18.11 -9.88 7.33
CA ALA A 191 -17.46 -10.97 6.64
C ALA A 191 -16.07 -10.53 6.14
N ASN A 192 -15.05 -11.32 6.51
CA ASN A 192 -13.66 -11.02 6.20
C ASN A 192 -12.95 -12.28 5.73
N LEU A 193 -12.13 -12.12 4.70
CA LEU A 193 -11.35 -13.19 4.11
C LEU A 193 -9.93 -13.18 4.69
N TYR A 194 -9.42 -14.34 5.05
CA TYR A 194 -8.05 -14.56 5.48
C TYR A 194 -7.35 -15.52 4.56
N THR A 195 -6.10 -15.25 4.22
CA THR A 195 -5.26 -16.05 3.34
C THR A 195 -3.98 -16.47 4.07
N PHE A 196 -3.13 -17.26 3.42
CA PHE A 196 -1.82 -17.64 3.96
C PHE A 196 -0.91 -16.44 4.32
N ARG A 197 -1.24 -15.25 3.83
CA ARG A 197 -0.54 -13.99 4.17
C ARG A 197 -0.87 -13.47 5.56
N TYR A 198 -1.92 -13.99 6.20
CA TYR A 198 -2.29 -13.60 7.56
C TYR A 198 -1.48 -14.37 8.58
N VAL A 199 -0.90 -13.69 9.59
CA VAL A 199 -0.06 -14.35 10.60
C VAL A 199 -0.85 -15.22 11.56
N LYS A 200 -0.25 -16.34 11.96
CA LYS A 200 -0.85 -17.32 12.87
C LYS A 200 -0.95 -16.83 14.31
N GLU A 201 0.06 -16.12 14.77
CA GLU A 201 0.13 -15.76 16.19
C GLU A 201 -0.64 -14.47 16.46
N PRO A 202 -1.50 -14.44 17.50
CA PRO A 202 -2.20 -13.24 17.90
C PRO A 202 -1.19 -12.18 18.32
N HIS A 203 -1.38 -10.97 17.83
CA HIS A 203 -0.61 -9.83 18.27
C HIS A 203 -0.86 -9.56 19.77
N PRO A 204 0.18 -9.39 20.62
CA PRO A 204 -0.02 -8.96 21.99
C PRO A 204 -0.77 -7.62 22.01
N GLY A 205 -1.94 -7.60 22.60
CA GLY A 205 -2.80 -6.41 22.69
C GLY A 205 -3.88 -6.28 21.61
N LEU A 206 -3.89 -7.14 20.60
CA LEU A 206 -5.12 -7.38 19.84
C LEU A 206 -5.83 -8.56 20.51
N THR A 207 -7.02 -8.31 21.06
CA THR A 207 -7.96 -9.41 21.34
C THR A 207 -8.07 -10.18 20.03
N ASN A 208 -7.67 -11.46 20.05
CA ASN A 208 -7.68 -12.31 18.86
C ASN A 208 -9.05 -12.19 18.18
N PRO A 209 -9.22 -11.37 17.13
CA PRO A 209 -10.53 -11.13 16.55
C PRO A 209 -11.05 -12.39 15.89
N ILE A 210 -10.17 -13.34 15.65
CA ILE A 210 -10.48 -14.61 15.04
C ILE A 210 -11.03 -15.59 16.09
N GLY A 211 -10.80 -15.42 17.38
CA GLY A 211 -11.38 -16.26 18.43
C GLY A 211 -12.79 -15.88 18.86
N THR A 212 -13.45 -14.97 18.15
CA THR A 212 -14.80 -14.53 18.52
C THR A 212 -15.89 -15.45 17.95
N LYS A 213 -17.08 -15.34 18.51
CA LYS A 213 -18.28 -16.09 18.10
C LYS A 213 -18.60 -15.84 16.61
N ALA A 214 -18.05 -16.65 15.74
CA ALA A 214 -18.18 -16.51 14.30
C ALA A 214 -18.33 -17.88 13.61
N LEU A 215 -18.86 -17.86 12.42
CA LEU A 215 -18.80 -18.96 11.49
C LEU A 215 -17.50 -18.84 10.69
N PHE A 216 -16.74 -19.93 10.60
CA PHE A 216 -15.54 -20.02 9.77
C PHE A 216 -15.75 -21.03 8.64
N ILE A 217 -15.58 -20.57 7.42
CA ILE A 217 -15.69 -21.37 6.20
C ILE A 217 -14.31 -21.45 5.59
N ILE A 218 -13.76 -22.65 5.46
CA ILE A 218 -12.47 -22.88 4.81
C ILE A 218 -12.72 -23.42 3.42
N GLY A 219 -12.19 -22.72 2.43
CA GLY A 219 -12.29 -23.12 1.02
C GLY A 219 -10.92 -23.23 0.37
N LYS A 220 -10.86 -23.99 -0.71
CA LYS A 220 -9.68 -24.17 -1.53
C LYS A 220 -10.01 -23.95 -2.99
N ASN A 221 -9.32 -22.99 -3.61
CA ASN A 221 -9.43 -22.68 -5.03
C ASN A 221 -8.55 -23.62 -5.86
N ASN A 222 -8.85 -23.72 -7.17
CA ASN A 222 -7.99 -24.39 -8.12
C ASN A 222 -6.70 -23.61 -8.42
N GLN A 223 -6.71 -22.30 -8.18
CA GLN A 223 -5.58 -21.39 -8.36
C GLN A 223 -5.69 -20.21 -7.37
N PRO A 224 -4.60 -19.48 -7.08
CA PRO A 224 -4.64 -18.34 -6.17
C PRO A 224 -5.66 -17.28 -6.60
N LEU A 225 -6.36 -16.70 -5.63
CA LEU A 225 -7.32 -15.61 -5.87
C LEU A 225 -6.62 -14.37 -6.41
N LYS A 226 -7.14 -13.81 -7.49
CA LYS A 226 -6.68 -12.55 -8.06
C LYS A 226 -7.81 -11.56 -8.20
N VAL A 227 -7.49 -10.30 -7.95
CA VAL A 227 -8.42 -9.17 -8.09
C VAL A 227 -8.77 -8.95 -9.56
N ASN A 228 -10.04 -8.69 -9.84
CA ASN A 228 -10.57 -8.40 -11.18
C ASN A 228 -10.28 -9.50 -12.23
N SER A 229 -10.22 -10.74 -11.79
CA SER A 229 -9.95 -11.90 -12.66
C SER A 229 -11.14 -12.85 -12.78
N GLY A 230 -12.33 -12.39 -12.43
CA GLY A 230 -13.57 -13.15 -12.47
C GLY A 230 -13.78 -14.03 -11.24
N ASP A 231 -14.66 -15.03 -11.40
CA ASP A 231 -15.00 -15.98 -10.36
C ASP A 231 -14.02 -17.16 -10.36
N PHE A 232 -13.55 -17.54 -9.17
CA PHE A 232 -12.70 -18.69 -8.94
C PHE A 232 -13.55 -19.83 -8.35
N GLU A 233 -13.52 -20.99 -8.97
CA GLU A 233 -14.12 -22.18 -8.37
C GLU A 233 -13.34 -22.60 -7.12
N ALA A 234 -14.07 -22.89 -6.05
CA ALA A 234 -13.53 -23.38 -4.80
C ALA A 234 -14.33 -24.58 -4.28
N THR A 235 -13.67 -25.45 -3.52
CA THR A 235 -14.31 -26.49 -2.75
C THR A 235 -14.27 -26.13 -1.28
N ILE A 236 -15.39 -26.25 -0.58
CA ILE A 236 -15.44 -26.06 0.87
C ILE A 236 -14.79 -27.28 1.54
N THR A 237 -13.69 -27.07 2.22
CA THR A 237 -12.92 -28.14 2.86
C THR A 237 -13.29 -28.35 4.30
N LYS A 238 -13.74 -27.29 5.01
CA LYS A 238 -14.15 -27.37 6.41
C LYS A 238 -15.07 -26.20 6.77
N ILE A 239 -16.01 -26.48 7.68
CA ILE A 239 -16.86 -25.45 8.32
C ILE A 239 -16.73 -25.62 9.82
N ILE A 240 -16.48 -24.52 10.54
CA ILE A 240 -16.42 -24.47 12.00
C ILE A 240 -17.47 -23.49 12.47
N ASP A 241 -18.52 -23.99 13.10
CA ASP A 241 -19.57 -23.18 13.68
C ASP A 241 -19.20 -22.74 15.11
N GLY A 242 -18.66 -21.54 15.22
CA GLY A 242 -18.30 -20.90 16.48
C GLY A 242 -19.28 -19.83 16.94
N ARG A 243 -20.48 -19.73 16.37
CA ARG A 243 -21.45 -18.68 16.70
C ARG A 243 -21.91 -18.70 18.17
N GLY A 244 -22.00 -19.86 18.77
CA GLY A 244 -22.42 -20.04 20.17
C GLY A 244 -21.28 -20.01 21.20
N THR A 245 -20.05 -20.31 20.77
CA THR A 245 -18.89 -20.43 21.64
C THR A 245 -17.66 -19.84 20.99
N THR A 246 -16.67 -19.46 21.79
CA THR A 246 -15.37 -19.08 21.25
C THR A 246 -14.65 -20.34 20.75
N VAL A 247 -14.26 -20.37 19.50
CA VAL A 247 -13.45 -21.44 18.90
C VAL A 247 -12.08 -20.89 18.53
N GLU A 248 -11.08 -21.78 18.45
CA GLU A 248 -9.79 -21.42 17.92
C GLU A 248 -9.95 -21.07 16.44
N ALA A 249 -9.35 -19.96 16.04
CA ALA A 249 -9.38 -19.54 14.66
C ALA A 249 -8.69 -20.54 13.74
N PRO A 250 -9.34 -20.97 12.66
CA PRO A 250 -8.69 -21.75 11.66
C PRO A 250 -7.61 -20.91 10.96
N TYR A 251 -6.61 -21.61 10.46
CA TYR A 251 -5.43 -21.02 9.86
C TYR A 251 -5.03 -21.76 8.60
N VAL A 252 -4.65 -21.05 7.55
CA VAL A 252 -4.28 -21.63 6.26
C VAL A 252 -2.85 -21.25 5.89
N THR A 253 -2.12 -22.18 5.28
CA THR A 253 -0.75 -22.00 4.80
C THR A 253 -0.63 -22.22 3.29
N ASP A 254 -1.60 -22.88 2.67
CA ASP A 254 -1.65 -23.10 1.23
C ASP A 254 -2.11 -21.81 0.52
N LYS A 255 -1.41 -21.44 -0.55
CA LYS A 255 -1.73 -20.24 -1.37
C LYS A 255 -3.13 -20.26 -1.98
N ASN A 256 -3.69 -21.45 -2.16
CA ASN A 256 -5.02 -21.66 -2.75
C ASN A 256 -6.12 -21.75 -1.69
N GLU A 257 -5.77 -21.83 -0.41
CA GLU A 257 -6.74 -21.88 0.68
C GLU A 257 -7.04 -20.51 1.24
N TRP A 258 -8.26 -20.38 1.75
CA TRP A 258 -8.74 -19.19 2.44
C TRP A 258 -9.69 -19.56 3.58
N VAL A 259 -9.82 -18.65 4.52
CA VAL A 259 -10.81 -18.71 5.60
C VAL A 259 -11.72 -17.49 5.46
N LEU A 260 -13.02 -17.73 5.30
CA LEU A 260 -14.03 -16.68 5.41
C LEU A 260 -14.63 -16.72 6.81
N GLN A 261 -14.43 -15.64 7.57
CA GLN A 261 -15.04 -15.45 8.86
C GLN A 261 -16.31 -14.62 8.69
N VAL A 262 -17.44 -15.12 9.18
CA VAL A 262 -18.74 -14.46 9.05
C VAL A 262 -19.43 -14.36 10.42
N THR A 263 -20.01 -13.19 10.71
CA THR A 263 -20.83 -12.95 11.90
C THR A 263 -22.19 -12.39 11.50
N GLY A 264 -23.17 -12.46 12.39
CA GLY A 264 -24.50 -11.91 12.18
C GLY A 264 -25.41 -12.78 11.29
N ASP A 265 -26.41 -12.14 10.67
CA ASP A 265 -27.52 -12.85 9.97
C ASP A 265 -27.05 -13.76 8.86
N LYS A 266 -25.98 -13.36 8.15
CA LYS A 266 -25.44 -14.16 7.04
C LYS A 266 -24.71 -15.40 7.51
N ALA A 267 -24.14 -15.39 8.72
CA ALA A 267 -23.57 -16.61 9.31
C ALA A 267 -24.66 -17.66 9.57
N ASP A 268 -25.84 -17.23 10.06
CA ASP A 268 -26.98 -18.10 10.31
C ASP A 268 -27.54 -18.70 9.00
N GLU A 269 -27.57 -17.90 7.95
CA GLU A 269 -28.01 -18.34 6.63
C GLU A 269 -27.00 -19.32 5.99
N LEU A 270 -25.70 -19.00 6.05
CA LEU A 270 -24.63 -19.81 5.43
C LEU A 270 -24.53 -21.20 6.07
N VAL A 271 -24.65 -21.33 7.39
CA VAL A 271 -24.55 -22.61 8.07
C VAL A 271 -25.66 -23.57 7.66
N GLN A 272 -26.81 -23.06 7.22
CA GLN A 272 -27.93 -23.88 6.74
C GLN A 272 -27.79 -24.27 5.27
N ASN A 273 -27.08 -23.47 4.47
CA ASN A 273 -27.02 -23.63 3.02
C ASN A 273 -25.69 -24.18 2.50
N LEU A 274 -24.70 -24.38 3.36
CA LEU A 274 -23.34 -24.75 2.98
C LEU A 274 -22.85 -25.91 3.81
N LYS A 275 -22.18 -26.87 3.15
CA LYS A 275 -21.54 -28.01 3.80
C LYS A 275 -20.17 -28.31 3.21
N THR A 276 -19.37 -29.08 3.93
CA THR A 276 -18.07 -29.58 3.45
C THR A 276 -18.28 -30.41 2.17
N GLY A 277 -17.43 -30.15 1.19
CA GLY A 277 -17.49 -30.75 -0.15
C GLY A 277 -18.26 -29.93 -1.18
N ASP A 278 -19.01 -28.92 -0.78
CA ASP A 278 -19.74 -28.07 -1.72
C ASP A 278 -18.79 -27.30 -2.63
N LYS A 279 -19.23 -27.14 -3.88
CA LYS A 279 -18.60 -26.25 -4.86
C LYS A 279 -19.21 -24.87 -4.77
N VAL A 280 -18.36 -23.89 -4.68
CA VAL A 280 -18.72 -22.47 -4.60
C VAL A 280 -17.87 -21.66 -5.58
N GLN A 281 -18.19 -20.40 -5.77
CA GLN A 281 -17.35 -19.45 -6.50
C GLN A 281 -16.99 -18.31 -5.57
N ILE A 282 -15.73 -17.87 -5.63
CA ILE A 282 -15.23 -16.72 -4.89
C ILE A 282 -14.61 -15.72 -5.85
N SER A 283 -14.84 -14.44 -5.61
CA SER A 283 -14.25 -13.34 -6.40
C SER A 283 -13.84 -12.17 -5.53
N ALA A 284 -12.89 -11.41 -6.03
CA ALA A 284 -12.44 -10.15 -5.46
C ALA A 284 -12.46 -9.09 -6.56
N GLU A 285 -13.36 -8.13 -6.46
CA GLU A 285 -13.45 -7.01 -7.38
C GLU A 285 -12.94 -5.73 -6.71
N LEU A 286 -11.99 -5.07 -7.36
CA LEU A 286 -11.50 -3.76 -6.95
C LEU A 286 -11.71 -2.78 -8.10
N LYS A 287 -12.68 -1.91 -7.91
CA LYS A 287 -12.99 -0.82 -8.83
C LYS A 287 -12.07 0.36 -8.55
N ILE A 288 -11.31 0.79 -9.54
CA ILE A 288 -10.43 1.96 -9.48
C ILE A 288 -11.04 3.05 -10.38
N GLY A 289 -11.61 4.09 -9.75
CA GLY A 289 -12.46 5.02 -10.48
C GLY A 289 -13.64 4.29 -11.12
N SER A 290 -13.68 4.22 -12.45
CA SER A 290 -14.67 3.43 -13.20
C SER A 290 -14.12 2.09 -13.73
N SER A 291 -12.83 1.79 -13.53
CA SER A 291 -12.17 0.62 -14.12
C SER A 291 -12.23 -0.60 -13.20
N THR A 292 -12.51 -1.74 -13.80
CA THR A 292 -12.39 -3.09 -13.20
C THR A 292 -11.39 -3.96 -13.97
N ASN A 293 -10.44 -3.32 -14.68
CA ASN A 293 -9.38 -4.06 -15.37
C ASN A 293 -8.52 -4.87 -14.39
N PRO A 294 -7.94 -6.01 -14.81
CA PRO A 294 -6.99 -6.75 -13.99
C PRO A 294 -5.86 -5.88 -13.48
N ILE A 295 -5.62 -5.96 -12.18
CA ILE A 295 -4.64 -5.14 -11.47
C ILE A 295 -3.39 -5.96 -11.22
N LYS A 296 -2.24 -5.41 -11.60
CA LYS A 296 -0.95 -5.99 -11.26
C LYS A 296 -0.50 -5.52 -9.87
N VAL A 297 -0.57 -4.22 -9.62
CA VAL A 297 -0.06 -3.56 -8.42
C VAL A 297 -1.03 -2.50 -7.93
N HIS A 298 -1.25 -2.45 -6.63
CA HIS A 298 -1.89 -1.32 -5.97
C HIS A 298 -1.28 -1.06 -4.59
N ASN A 299 -0.92 0.21 -4.36
CA ASN A 299 -0.57 0.74 -3.05
C ASN A 299 -1.45 1.94 -2.73
N SER A 300 -2.14 1.89 -1.61
CA SER A 300 -2.99 2.99 -1.17
C SER A 300 -2.20 4.18 -0.64
N SER A 301 -2.82 5.35 -0.79
CA SER A 301 -2.37 6.62 -0.24
C SER A 301 -3.53 7.38 0.41
N MET A 302 -3.21 8.23 1.36
CA MET A 302 -4.15 9.16 1.96
C MET A 302 -4.33 10.44 1.13
N TYR A 303 -3.31 10.82 0.35
CA TYR A 303 -3.26 12.12 -0.30
C TYR A 303 -3.06 12.00 -1.82
N ARG A 304 -4.07 12.44 -2.59
CA ARG A 304 -3.92 12.85 -3.98
C ARG A 304 -4.00 14.37 -3.99
N TYR A 305 -2.87 15.05 -4.07
CA TYR A 305 -2.81 16.50 -3.91
C TYR A 305 -2.60 17.27 -5.22
N VAL A 306 -2.37 16.57 -6.32
CA VAL A 306 -2.46 17.11 -7.67
C VAL A 306 -3.37 16.20 -8.48
N TYR A 307 -4.35 16.79 -9.15
CA TYR A 307 -5.27 16.08 -10.02
C TYR A 307 -5.60 16.93 -11.24
N ASN A 308 -5.42 16.39 -12.43
CA ASN A 308 -5.58 17.12 -13.70
C ASN A 308 -4.77 18.43 -13.72
N GLY A 309 -3.56 18.41 -13.17
CA GLY A 309 -2.69 19.58 -13.07
C GLY A 309 -3.09 20.61 -12.01
N VAL A 310 -4.15 20.36 -11.26
CA VAL A 310 -4.69 21.28 -10.25
C VAL A 310 -4.34 20.81 -8.84
N TYR A 311 -3.85 21.75 -8.03
CA TYR A 311 -3.58 21.51 -6.62
C TYR A 311 -4.85 21.34 -5.80
N SER A 312 -4.86 20.34 -4.93
CA SER A 312 -5.92 20.09 -3.96
C SER A 312 -5.27 19.95 -2.57
N ALA A 313 -5.48 20.93 -1.73
CA ALA A 313 -4.95 20.87 -0.36
C ALA A 313 -5.57 19.73 0.44
N PRO A 314 -4.82 19.11 1.37
CA PRO A 314 -5.40 18.25 2.39
C PRO A 314 -6.55 18.94 3.13
N PRO A 315 -7.58 18.19 3.58
CA PRO A 315 -8.74 18.76 4.26
C PRO A 315 -8.41 19.55 5.54
N LYS A 316 -7.35 19.13 6.22
CA LYS A 316 -6.86 19.82 7.43
C LYS A 316 -5.72 20.76 7.06
N LYS A 317 -5.88 22.04 7.42
CA LYS A 317 -4.86 23.05 7.22
C LYS A 317 -3.52 22.67 7.86
N GLU A 318 -3.55 22.11 9.04
CA GLU A 318 -2.37 21.62 9.76
C GLU A 318 -1.58 20.59 8.97
N ASP A 319 -2.27 19.66 8.29
CA ASP A 319 -1.63 18.66 7.43
C ASP A 319 -1.01 19.35 6.20
N ALA A 320 -1.71 20.31 5.60
CA ALA A 320 -1.25 21.04 4.41
C ALA A 320 0.02 21.85 4.65
N GLU A 321 0.15 22.45 5.83
CA GLU A 321 1.26 23.32 6.21
C GLU A 321 2.41 22.58 6.93
N THR A 322 2.28 21.27 7.15
CA THR A 322 3.32 20.48 7.81
C THR A 322 4.51 20.26 6.88
N ILE A 323 5.68 20.71 7.31
CA ILE A 323 6.96 20.52 6.62
C ILE A 323 7.57 19.19 7.06
N ASN A 324 7.71 18.27 6.11
CA ASN A 324 8.24 16.93 6.38
C ASN A 324 9.05 16.39 5.19
N PRO A 325 9.92 15.39 5.44
CA PRO A 325 10.36 14.48 4.37
C PRO A 325 9.15 13.78 3.77
N THR A 326 9.13 13.60 2.46
CA THR A 326 7.98 12.99 1.78
C THR A 326 8.40 12.13 0.60
N THR A 327 7.62 11.07 0.35
CA THR A 327 7.72 10.24 -0.83
C THR A 327 6.50 10.48 -1.71
N ASN A 328 6.74 10.85 -2.97
CA ASN A 328 5.71 11.25 -3.91
C ASN A 328 5.85 10.45 -5.22
N LEU A 329 4.73 10.22 -5.87
CA LEU A 329 4.67 9.57 -7.17
C LEU A 329 3.63 10.28 -8.05
N GLY A 330 4.05 10.65 -9.24
CA GLY A 330 3.17 11.34 -10.19
C GLY A 330 3.39 10.91 -11.63
N MET A 331 2.50 11.36 -12.51
CA MET A 331 2.50 11.04 -13.93
C MET A 331 2.31 12.32 -14.74
N THR A 332 2.98 12.39 -15.89
CA THR A 332 2.81 13.47 -16.87
C THR A 332 1.45 13.41 -17.58
N GLN A 333 1.00 14.54 -18.11
CA GLN A 333 -0.31 14.65 -18.77
C GLN A 333 -0.47 13.67 -19.95
N ASP A 334 0.57 13.50 -20.74
CA ASP A 334 0.60 12.58 -21.88
C ASP A 334 0.75 11.10 -21.48
N LYS A 335 0.87 10.84 -20.17
CA LYS A 335 1.05 9.50 -19.58
C LYS A 335 2.31 8.77 -20.03
N SER A 336 3.24 9.45 -20.66
CA SER A 336 4.50 8.86 -21.14
C SER A 336 5.49 8.60 -20.03
N LYS A 337 5.36 9.31 -18.91
CA LYS A 337 6.36 9.30 -17.83
C LYS A 337 5.72 9.24 -16.45
N ILE A 338 6.26 8.36 -15.61
CA ILE A 338 6.06 8.41 -14.15
C ILE A 338 7.31 9.03 -13.52
N VAL A 339 7.11 9.90 -12.56
CA VAL A 339 8.20 10.41 -11.73
C VAL A 339 7.92 10.08 -10.27
N ILE A 340 8.87 9.39 -9.67
CA ILE A 340 8.93 9.18 -8.22
C ILE A 340 9.91 10.19 -7.66
N PHE A 341 9.54 10.92 -6.62
CA PHE A 341 10.49 11.83 -5.98
C PHE A 341 10.36 11.84 -4.47
N CYS A 342 11.53 11.84 -3.81
CA CYS A 342 11.67 12.04 -2.38
C CYS A 342 12.12 13.47 -2.09
N VAL A 343 11.47 14.09 -1.13
CA VAL A 343 11.85 15.34 -0.53
C VAL A 343 12.50 15.01 0.81
N ASP A 344 13.78 15.34 0.99
CA ASP A 344 14.42 15.20 2.28
C ASP A 344 13.95 16.28 3.26
N GLY A 345 14.18 16.08 4.55
CA GLY A 345 13.77 17.05 5.57
C GLY A 345 14.20 16.64 6.97
N ARG A 346 13.92 17.53 7.92
CA ARG A 346 14.27 17.36 9.35
C ARG A 346 15.77 17.27 9.61
N THR A 347 16.60 17.81 8.72
CA THR A 347 18.05 17.84 8.83
C THR A 347 18.55 19.28 8.59
N ASP A 348 19.82 19.54 8.90
CA ASP A 348 20.43 20.85 8.66
C ASP A 348 20.58 21.14 7.16
N SER A 349 20.70 20.10 6.34
CA SER A 349 20.80 20.20 4.88
C SER A 349 19.44 20.28 4.18
N ASP A 350 18.36 19.93 4.88
CA ASP A 350 17.04 19.78 4.28
C ASP A 350 15.95 20.09 5.30
N ARG A 351 15.20 21.17 5.07
CA ARG A 351 14.11 21.52 5.96
C ARG A 351 12.85 20.67 5.75
N GLY A 352 12.63 20.23 4.54
CA GLY A 352 11.38 19.65 4.06
C GLY A 352 10.51 20.69 3.34
N LEU A 353 9.44 20.19 2.72
CA LEU A 353 8.46 21.00 2.02
C LEU A 353 7.05 20.71 2.55
N ASP A 354 6.21 21.73 2.56
CA ASP A 354 4.77 21.57 2.75
C ASP A 354 4.08 21.07 1.46
N PHE A 355 2.77 20.87 1.47
CA PHE A 355 2.05 20.38 0.31
C PHE A 355 2.05 21.37 -0.86
N TYR A 356 1.95 22.67 -0.60
CA TYR A 356 1.93 23.67 -1.64
C TYR A 356 3.30 23.85 -2.29
N GLU A 357 4.35 23.80 -1.53
CA GLU A 357 5.73 23.82 -2.02
C GLU A 357 6.03 22.57 -2.84
N ALA A 358 5.58 21.39 -2.38
CA ALA A 358 5.68 20.15 -3.14
C ALA A 358 4.88 20.21 -4.47
N TYR A 359 3.75 20.91 -4.50
CA TYR A 359 3.02 21.16 -5.75
C TYR A 359 3.85 21.99 -6.74
N ARG A 360 4.62 22.97 -6.27
CA ARG A 360 5.55 23.72 -7.13
C ARG A 360 6.61 22.81 -7.73
N VAL A 361 7.14 21.87 -6.95
CA VAL A 361 8.03 20.81 -7.47
C VAL A 361 7.33 19.99 -8.55
N CYS A 362 6.09 19.57 -8.31
CA CYS A 362 5.30 18.82 -9.31
C CYS A 362 5.16 19.57 -10.63
N LYS A 363 4.88 20.88 -10.58
CA LYS A 363 4.80 21.72 -11.79
C LYS A 363 6.13 21.76 -12.54
N LYS A 364 7.24 21.93 -11.83
CA LYS A 364 8.59 21.95 -12.45
C LYS A 364 8.95 20.60 -13.07
N LEU A 365 8.49 19.49 -12.49
CA LEU A 365 8.67 18.13 -13.03
C LEU A 365 7.64 17.76 -14.12
N GLY A 366 6.70 18.65 -14.45
CA GLY A 366 5.68 18.42 -15.48
C GLY A 366 4.61 17.39 -15.09
N LEU A 367 4.37 17.22 -13.79
CA LEU A 367 3.42 16.24 -13.27
C LEU A 367 1.99 16.76 -13.27
N TYR A 368 1.08 15.89 -13.71
CA TYR A 368 -0.34 16.19 -13.90
C TYR A 368 -1.24 15.56 -12.84
N ASP A 369 -0.92 14.34 -12.42
CA ASP A 369 -1.55 13.64 -11.30
C ASP A 369 -0.48 13.18 -10.32
N VAL A 370 -0.66 13.45 -9.02
CA VAL A 370 0.33 13.13 -7.98
C VAL A 370 -0.33 12.68 -6.69
N ILE A 371 0.19 11.59 -6.15
CA ILE A 371 -0.10 11.11 -4.79
C ILE A 371 1.13 11.27 -3.89
N ARG A 372 0.87 11.36 -2.59
CA ARG A 372 1.92 11.34 -1.55
C ARG A 372 1.75 10.10 -0.69
N PHE A 373 2.78 9.30 -0.62
CA PHE A 373 2.89 8.16 0.28
C PHE A 373 3.29 8.57 1.70
N ASP A 374 3.61 7.60 2.56
CA ASP A 374 4.08 7.88 3.91
C ASP A 374 5.39 8.67 3.88
N GLY A 375 5.54 9.54 4.87
CA GLY A 375 6.62 10.49 4.97
C GLY A 375 7.38 10.42 6.30
N GLY A 376 8.02 11.52 6.65
CA GLY A 376 8.83 11.60 7.86
C GLY A 376 10.00 10.62 7.80
N GLY A 377 10.22 9.89 8.88
CA GLY A 377 11.28 8.89 8.97
C GLY A 377 11.10 7.68 8.04
N SER A 378 9.91 7.51 7.44
CA SER A 378 9.66 6.46 6.45
C SER A 378 10.16 6.80 5.05
N THR A 379 10.44 8.09 4.77
CA THR A 379 10.88 8.55 3.44
C THR A 379 12.23 7.95 3.08
N VAL A 380 12.21 7.08 2.07
CA VAL A 380 13.41 6.37 1.61
C VAL A 380 13.32 6.05 0.13
N MET A 381 14.44 6.23 -0.58
CA MET A 381 14.62 5.84 -1.97
C MET A 381 15.92 5.04 -2.11
N TRP A 382 15.80 3.89 -2.73
CA TRP A 382 16.91 2.98 -2.99
C TRP A 382 17.09 2.80 -4.51
N THR A 383 18.34 2.71 -4.94
CA THR A 383 18.69 2.43 -6.34
C THR A 383 19.76 1.35 -6.45
N TYR A 384 19.75 0.65 -7.59
CA TYR A 384 20.80 -0.30 -7.95
C TYR A 384 21.53 0.18 -9.20
N GLU A 385 22.83 0.33 -9.08
CA GLU A 385 23.71 0.82 -10.14
C GLU A 385 25.10 0.19 -10.01
N ASN A 386 25.68 -0.24 -11.13
CA ASN A 386 27.04 -0.80 -11.18
C ASN A 386 27.30 -1.94 -10.17
N GLY A 387 26.32 -2.80 -9.95
CA GLY A 387 26.43 -3.92 -9.03
C GLY A 387 26.17 -3.57 -7.56
N ILE A 388 25.81 -2.32 -7.25
CA ILE A 388 25.64 -1.82 -5.87
C ILE A 388 24.23 -1.30 -5.68
N GLY A 389 23.52 -1.84 -4.66
CA GLY A 389 22.28 -1.30 -4.16
C GLY A 389 22.50 -0.38 -2.96
N LYS A 390 21.91 0.80 -2.96
CA LYS A 390 22.05 1.76 -1.86
C LYS A 390 20.85 2.71 -1.73
N VAL A 391 20.59 3.16 -0.51
CA VAL A 391 19.73 4.32 -0.24
C VAL A 391 20.42 5.59 -0.73
N ILE A 392 19.72 6.42 -1.49
CA ILE A 392 20.28 7.60 -2.14
C ILE A 392 19.85 8.93 -1.52
N ASN A 393 18.71 8.96 -0.84
CA ASN A 393 18.28 10.15 -0.09
C ASN A 393 18.81 10.14 1.35
N HIS A 394 18.73 11.28 2.03
CA HIS A 394 19.11 11.38 3.42
C HIS A 394 17.93 11.04 4.33
N VAL A 395 17.91 9.83 4.88
CA VAL A 395 16.85 9.40 5.80
C VAL A 395 16.88 10.23 7.10
N SER A 396 15.71 10.66 7.55
CA SER A 396 15.62 11.57 8.70
C SER A 396 15.64 10.88 10.07
N ASP A 397 15.50 9.56 10.13
CA ASP A 397 15.61 8.82 11.38
C ASP A 397 17.07 8.68 11.82
N THR A 398 17.34 9.00 13.09
CA THR A 398 18.69 8.94 13.67
C THR A 398 19.27 7.54 13.75
N LYS A 399 18.42 6.51 13.66
CA LYS A 399 18.82 5.10 13.64
C LYS A 399 19.05 4.56 12.23
N GLY A 400 18.96 5.40 11.21
CA GLY A 400 19.08 5.02 9.80
C GLY A 400 17.73 4.67 9.16
N GLU A 401 17.76 3.81 8.17
CA GLU A 401 16.59 3.41 7.39
C GLU A 401 15.51 2.75 8.27
N ARG A 402 14.29 3.30 8.21
CA ARG A 402 13.15 2.75 8.95
C ARG A 402 12.58 1.52 8.26
N SER A 403 12.29 0.48 9.03
CA SER A 403 11.47 -0.63 8.56
C SER A 403 10.02 -0.18 8.42
N CYS A 404 9.45 -0.30 7.22
CA CYS A 404 8.07 0.02 6.90
C CYS A 404 7.29 -1.26 6.55
N MET A 405 5.96 -1.14 6.39
CA MET A 405 5.13 -2.31 6.11
C MET A 405 5.11 -2.70 4.64
N ASN A 406 5.21 -1.75 3.73
CA ASN A 406 5.13 -2.02 2.30
C ASN A 406 5.96 -1.04 1.47
N TYR A 407 6.34 -1.53 0.30
CA TYR A 407 7.24 -0.86 -0.63
C TYR A 407 6.77 -1.01 -2.08
N LEU A 408 7.19 -0.09 -2.92
CA LEU A 408 7.06 -0.17 -4.38
C LEU A 408 8.45 -0.30 -4.99
N HIS A 409 8.61 -1.28 -5.86
CA HIS A 409 9.82 -1.49 -6.64
C HIS A 409 9.57 -1.20 -8.12
N VAL A 410 10.56 -0.65 -8.78
CA VAL A 410 10.64 -0.54 -10.24
C VAL A 410 11.68 -1.54 -10.73
N ARG A 411 11.30 -2.38 -11.66
CA ARG A 411 12.17 -3.40 -12.23
C ARG A 411 12.17 -3.38 -13.75
N VAL A 412 13.21 -3.92 -14.32
CA VAL A 412 13.35 -4.14 -15.77
C VAL A 412 13.23 -5.63 -16.06
N LEU A 413 12.31 -6.00 -16.94
CA LEU A 413 12.14 -7.35 -17.44
C LEU A 413 13.30 -7.70 -18.38
N GLU A 414 13.72 -8.97 -18.39
CA GLU A 414 14.76 -9.49 -19.28
C GLU A 414 14.33 -9.50 -20.75
#